data_3ad5c0b4704ba6ea53989574eab895f4
#
_entry.id   3ad5c0b4704ba6ea53989574eab895f4
#
_cell.length_a   1.000
_cell.length_b   1.000
_cell.length_c   1.000
_cell.angle_alpha   90.00
_cell.angle_beta   90.00
_cell.angle_gamma   90.00
#
_symmetry.space_group_name_H-M   'P 1'
#
loop_
_entity.id
_entity.type
_entity.pdbx_description
1 polymer ?
#
loop_
_entity_poly.entity_id
_entity_poly.type
_entity_poly.pdbx_seq_one_letter_code
_entity_poly.pdbx_strand_id
1 'polypeptide(L)'
;MVCLLSALRVHGIGTQAPFEVWMAIPHHSPTPRLDQPALRVVRMSGAALTEGIEPVKIDGVTVPVFNAAKTVADCFKYRNKIGLDVALEALQDGWSRRKLSMDALWHYATVNRVANVMRPYLESVIA
;
A
#
# COMPACT_ATOMS: atom_id res chain seq x y z
N MET A 1 -2.33 -4.11 10.03
CA MET A 1 -1.86 -4.67 8.73
C MET A 1 -0.69 -3.84 8.23
N VAL A 2 0.33 -4.50 7.72
CA VAL A 2 1.47 -3.81 7.11
C VAL A 2 0.99 -3.11 5.84
N CYS A 3 1.31 -1.83 5.69
CA CYS A 3 0.80 -0.99 4.59
C CYS A 3 1.89 -0.08 4.01
N LEU A 4 1.52 0.64 2.96
CA LEU A 4 2.29 1.74 2.35
C LEU A 4 3.76 1.37 2.14
N LEU A 5 4.71 2.18 2.63
CA LEU A 5 6.13 1.98 2.34
C LEU A 5 6.66 0.63 2.81
N SER A 6 6.18 0.12 3.93
CA SER A 6 6.57 -1.21 4.41
C SER A 6 6.01 -2.33 3.54
N ALA A 7 4.77 -2.20 3.06
CA ALA A 7 4.20 -3.17 2.14
C ALA A 7 4.90 -3.14 0.78
N LEU A 8 5.26 -1.96 0.27
CA LEU A 8 6.07 -1.85 -0.95
C LEU A 8 7.37 -2.64 -0.82
N ARG A 9 8.05 -2.48 0.32
CA ARG A 9 9.30 -3.20 0.56
C ARG A 9 9.09 -4.71 0.62
N VAL A 10 8.03 -5.17 1.28
CA VAL A 10 7.70 -6.60 1.34
C VAL A 10 7.50 -7.17 -0.07
N HIS A 11 6.82 -6.44 -0.94
CA HIS A 11 6.56 -6.88 -2.32
C HIS A 11 7.73 -6.62 -3.27
N GLY A 12 8.78 -5.96 -2.83
CA GLY A 12 9.93 -5.63 -3.67
C GLY A 12 9.59 -4.64 -4.76
N ILE A 13 8.70 -3.69 -4.48
CA ILE A 13 8.25 -2.67 -5.44
C ILE A 13 8.84 -1.32 -5.04
N GLY A 14 9.40 -0.61 -6.02
CA GLY A 14 10.01 0.70 -5.79
C GLY A 14 11.36 0.60 -5.10
N THR A 15 11.83 1.73 -4.58
CA THR A 15 13.15 1.85 -3.96
C THR A 15 13.08 2.25 -2.49
N GLN A 16 11.89 2.31 -1.91
CA GLN A 16 11.72 2.74 -0.53
C GLN A 16 12.29 1.73 0.47
N ALA A 17 13.03 2.22 1.44
CA ALA A 17 13.59 1.42 2.53
C ALA A 17 13.29 2.15 3.84
N PRO A 18 12.02 2.12 4.30
CA PRO A 18 11.63 2.88 5.48
C PRO A 18 12.30 2.32 6.74
N PHE A 19 12.71 3.22 7.63
CA PHE A 19 13.22 2.85 8.94
C PHE A 19 12.09 2.66 9.97
N GLU A 20 10.88 3.12 9.64
CA GLU A 20 9.69 2.90 10.43
C GLU A 20 8.84 1.79 9.82
N VAL A 21 8.08 1.08 10.65
CA VAL A 21 7.09 0.11 10.15
C VAL A 21 5.76 0.83 9.96
N TRP A 22 5.24 0.80 8.74
CA TRP A 22 3.96 1.40 8.39
C TRP A 22 2.85 0.37 8.60
N MET A 23 1.90 0.70 9.48
CA MET A 23 0.79 -0.20 9.83
C MET A 23 -0.55 0.51 9.73
N ALA A 24 -1.51 -0.18 9.12
CA ALA A 24 -2.90 0.25 9.10
C ALA A 24 -3.64 -0.37 10.30
N ILE A 25 -4.40 0.43 11.01
CA ILE A 25 -5.25 -0.01 12.11
C ILE A 25 -6.64 0.62 11.98
N PRO A 26 -7.68 0.04 12.62
CA PRO A 26 -9.01 0.65 12.63
C PRO A 26 -9.01 2.04 13.25
N HIS A 27 -9.95 2.89 12.83
CA HIS A 27 -10.05 4.28 13.30
C HIS A 27 -10.12 4.42 14.81
N HIS A 28 -10.80 3.49 15.48
CA HIS A 28 -11.05 3.58 16.92
C HIS A 28 -10.13 2.70 17.76
N SER A 29 -9.16 2.04 17.13
CA SER A 29 -8.20 1.22 17.86
C SER A 29 -7.17 2.08 18.57
N PRO A 30 -6.74 1.69 19.78
CA PRO A 30 -5.63 2.37 20.43
C PRO A 30 -4.34 2.16 19.64
N THR A 31 -3.49 3.19 19.65
CA THR A 31 -2.18 3.08 18.99
C THR A 31 -1.32 2.06 19.72
N PRO A 32 -0.75 1.07 19.02
CA PRO A 32 0.17 0.13 19.62
C PRO A 32 1.38 0.85 20.22
N ARG A 33 1.81 0.41 21.40
CA ARG A 33 3.00 0.95 22.05
C ARG A 33 4.16 0.01 21.83
N LEU A 34 5.08 0.42 20.98
CA LEU A 34 6.32 -0.31 20.73
C LEU A 34 7.48 0.67 20.84
N ASP A 35 8.51 0.25 21.59
CA ASP A 35 9.73 1.05 21.68
C ASP A 35 10.58 0.84 20.42
N GLN A 36 10.61 -0.40 19.93
CA GLN A 36 11.32 -0.77 18.71
C GLN A 36 10.56 -1.90 17.99
N PRO A 37 10.43 -1.86 16.66
CA PRO A 37 10.80 -0.75 15.76
C PRO A 37 9.83 0.44 15.90
N ALA A 38 10.25 1.60 15.41
CA ALA A 38 9.37 2.76 15.35
C ALA A 38 8.17 2.47 14.43
N LEU A 39 6.98 2.86 14.87
CA LEU A 39 5.75 2.63 14.11
C LEU A 39 5.24 3.92 13.49
N ARG A 40 4.78 3.79 12.24
CA ARG A 40 3.99 4.82 11.57
C ARG A 40 2.58 4.27 11.38
N VAL A 41 1.65 4.77 12.17
CA VAL A 41 0.27 4.27 12.17
C VAL A 41 -0.58 5.07 11.20
N VAL A 42 -1.35 4.37 10.37
CA VAL A 42 -2.34 4.95 9.46
C VAL A 42 -3.69 4.36 9.81
N ARG A 43 -4.70 5.20 10.00
CA ARG A 43 -6.03 4.73 10.38
C ARG A 43 -6.90 4.59 9.15
N MET A 44 -7.50 3.41 9.02
CA MET A 44 -8.38 3.05 7.91
C MET A 44 -9.67 2.46 8.44
N SER A 45 -10.70 2.41 7.61
CA SER A 45 -12.00 1.84 7.98
C SER A 45 -12.66 1.18 6.78
N GLY A 46 -13.67 0.32 7.06
CA GLY A 46 -14.47 -0.34 6.03
C GLY A 46 -13.63 -1.20 5.09
N ALA A 47 -14.02 -1.21 3.82
CA ALA A 47 -13.35 -2.02 2.80
C ALA A 47 -11.88 -1.64 2.62
N ALA A 48 -11.52 -0.37 2.79
CA ALA A 48 -10.14 0.07 2.72
C ALA A 48 -9.24 -0.60 3.77
N LEU A 49 -9.80 -1.01 4.90
CA LEU A 49 -9.06 -1.70 5.95
C LEU A 49 -9.06 -3.22 5.77
N THR A 50 -10.14 -3.79 5.25
CA THR A 50 -10.37 -5.24 5.28
C THR A 50 -10.09 -5.95 3.96
N GLU A 51 -10.11 -5.26 2.83
CA GLU A 51 -9.84 -5.89 1.54
C GLU A 51 -8.37 -5.83 1.16
N GLY A 52 -7.92 -6.86 0.49
CA GLY A 52 -6.57 -6.91 -0.06
C GLY A 52 -5.50 -7.37 0.92
N ILE A 53 -5.90 -7.93 2.06
CA ILE A 53 -4.95 -8.45 3.04
C ILE A 53 -4.54 -9.87 2.64
N GLU A 54 -3.24 -10.14 2.68
CA GLU A 54 -2.71 -11.48 2.47
C GLU A 54 -1.68 -11.82 3.55
N PRO A 55 -1.56 -13.12 3.92
CA PRO A 55 -0.52 -13.55 4.84
C PRO A 55 0.82 -13.65 4.12
N VAL A 56 1.85 -13.07 4.71
CA VAL A 56 3.21 -13.13 4.17
C VAL A 56 4.14 -13.61 5.28
N LYS A 57 5.00 -14.58 4.97
CA LYS A 57 6.02 -15.01 5.91
C LYS A 57 7.23 -14.08 5.85
N ILE A 58 7.55 -13.50 7.01
CA ILE A 58 8.71 -12.64 7.18
C ILE A 58 9.51 -13.20 8.36
N ASP A 59 10.73 -13.66 8.10
CA ASP A 59 11.60 -14.26 9.10
C ASP A 59 10.91 -15.37 9.92
N GLY A 60 10.13 -16.21 9.22
CA GLY A 60 9.43 -17.33 9.85
C GLY A 60 8.12 -16.98 10.53
N VAL A 61 7.75 -15.71 10.58
CA VAL A 61 6.50 -15.23 11.19
C VAL A 61 5.52 -14.84 10.09
N THR A 62 4.27 -15.31 10.20
CA THR A 62 3.21 -14.92 9.27
C THR A 62 2.63 -13.57 9.69
N VAL A 63 2.68 -12.60 8.78
CA VAL A 63 2.28 -11.22 9.03
C VAL A 63 1.20 -10.82 8.01
N PRO A 64 0.11 -10.17 8.42
CA PRO A 64 -0.88 -9.65 7.49
C PRO A 64 -0.35 -8.42 6.78
N VAL A 65 -0.33 -8.46 5.45
CA VAL A 65 0.19 -7.38 4.59
C VAL A 65 -0.84 -7.09 3.51
N PHE A 66 -1.07 -5.84 3.17
CA PHE A 66 -1.87 -5.51 1.99
C PHE A 66 -1.14 -5.97 0.73
N ASN A 67 -1.90 -6.52 -0.23
CA ASN A 67 -1.31 -7.01 -1.48
C ASN A 67 -0.76 -5.86 -2.32
N ALA A 68 -0.03 -6.20 -3.39
CA ALA A 68 0.66 -5.21 -4.21
C ALA A 68 -0.28 -4.16 -4.81
N ALA A 69 -1.39 -4.58 -5.42
CA ALA A 69 -2.33 -3.64 -6.05
C ALA A 69 -3.02 -2.74 -5.02
N LYS A 70 -3.43 -3.30 -3.88
CA LYS A 70 -4.01 -2.51 -2.78
C LYS A 70 -2.99 -1.48 -2.28
N THR A 71 -1.74 -1.90 -2.13
CA THR A 71 -0.66 -1.01 -1.65
C THR A 71 -0.42 0.14 -2.61
N VAL A 72 -0.42 -0.10 -3.92
CA VAL A 72 -0.28 0.98 -4.91
C VAL A 72 -1.45 1.96 -4.80
N ALA A 73 -2.68 1.47 -4.71
CA ALA A 73 -3.85 2.33 -4.53
C ALA A 73 -3.79 3.13 -3.22
N ASP A 74 -3.29 2.52 -2.15
CA ASP A 74 -3.06 3.21 -0.88
C ASP A 74 -2.03 4.35 -1.05
N CYS A 75 -0.98 4.13 -1.82
CA CYS A 75 0.02 5.17 -2.10
C CYS A 75 -0.61 6.39 -2.78
N PHE A 76 -1.52 6.18 -3.71
CA PHE A 76 -2.25 7.29 -4.32
C PHE A 76 -3.21 7.97 -3.35
N LYS A 77 -3.88 7.20 -2.51
CA LYS A 77 -4.77 7.77 -1.48
C LYS A 77 -4.00 8.65 -0.49
N TYR A 78 -2.83 8.22 -0.08
CA TYR A 78 -2.01 8.92 0.90
C TYR A 78 -0.85 9.70 0.27
N ARG A 79 -0.98 10.07 -1.01
CA ARG A 79 0.08 10.79 -1.74
C ARG A 79 0.51 12.11 -1.10
N ASN A 80 -0.38 12.74 -0.35
CA ASN A 80 -0.04 13.98 0.37
C ASN A 80 0.83 13.70 1.60
N LYS A 81 0.84 12.45 2.08
CA LYS A 81 1.65 12.04 3.22
C LYS A 81 2.99 11.44 2.79
N ILE A 82 2.99 10.64 1.73
CA ILE A 82 4.20 9.91 1.31
C ILE A 82 4.83 10.45 0.02
N GLY A 83 4.13 11.33 -0.69
CA GLY A 83 4.59 11.90 -1.96
C GLY A 83 3.97 11.22 -3.17
N LEU A 84 3.54 12.03 -4.14
CA LEU A 84 3.02 11.51 -5.42
C LEU A 84 4.11 10.75 -6.18
N ASP A 85 5.35 11.20 -6.10
CA ASP A 85 6.49 10.53 -6.75
C ASP A 85 6.66 9.08 -6.28
N VAL A 86 6.43 8.81 -5.00
CA VAL A 86 6.46 7.44 -4.46
C VAL A 86 5.33 6.60 -5.06
N ALA A 87 4.13 7.16 -5.15
CA ALA A 87 2.98 6.47 -5.75
C ALA A 87 3.24 6.14 -7.23
N LEU A 88 3.79 7.09 -7.98
CA LEU A 88 4.09 6.90 -9.41
C LEU A 88 5.18 5.85 -9.61
N GLU A 89 6.26 5.90 -8.82
CA GLU A 89 7.32 4.90 -8.87
C GLU A 89 6.75 3.50 -8.58
N ALA A 90 5.90 3.38 -7.56
CA ALA A 90 5.30 2.11 -7.19
C ALA A 90 4.44 1.54 -8.32
N LEU A 91 3.63 2.38 -8.97
CA LEU A 91 2.81 1.95 -10.10
C LEU A 91 3.68 1.49 -11.27
N GLN A 92 4.64 2.30 -11.67
CA GLN A 92 5.49 2.02 -12.82
C GLN A 92 6.35 0.78 -12.60
N ASP A 93 6.98 0.69 -11.45
CA ASP A 93 7.84 -0.44 -11.11
C ASP A 93 7.04 -1.74 -10.95
N GLY A 94 5.92 -1.68 -10.24
CA GLY A 94 5.06 -2.85 -10.05
C GLY A 94 4.46 -3.35 -11.36
N TRP A 95 4.09 -2.45 -12.25
CA TRP A 95 3.56 -2.80 -13.56
C TRP A 95 4.64 -3.43 -14.44
N SER A 96 5.81 -2.82 -14.54
CA SER A 96 6.90 -3.33 -15.38
C SER A 96 7.41 -4.69 -14.91
N ARG A 97 7.36 -4.95 -13.63
CA ARG A 97 7.75 -6.25 -13.04
C ARG A 97 6.62 -7.28 -13.05
N ARG A 98 5.48 -6.95 -13.64
CA ARG A 98 4.30 -7.83 -13.73
C ARG A 98 3.77 -8.27 -12.36
N LYS A 99 3.87 -7.38 -11.37
CA LYS A 99 3.34 -7.63 -10.02
C LYS A 99 1.93 -7.10 -9.82
N LEU A 100 1.40 -6.38 -10.80
CA LEU A 100 0.10 -5.72 -10.74
C LEU A 100 -0.76 -6.17 -11.92
N SER A 101 -2.07 -6.30 -11.69
CA SER A 101 -3.05 -6.44 -12.77
C SER A 101 -3.90 -5.17 -12.84
N MET A 102 -4.35 -4.84 -14.05
CA MET A 102 -5.17 -3.65 -14.25
C MET A 102 -6.52 -3.77 -13.54
N ASP A 103 -7.12 -4.97 -13.57
CA ASP A 103 -8.39 -5.22 -12.87
C ASP A 103 -8.28 -4.98 -11.37
N ALA A 104 -7.21 -5.47 -10.74
CA ALA A 104 -6.98 -5.26 -9.32
C ALA A 104 -6.72 -3.79 -8.99
N LEU A 105 -5.94 -3.11 -9.82
CA LEU A 105 -5.67 -1.68 -9.64
C LEU A 105 -6.97 -0.86 -9.66
N TRP A 106 -7.85 -1.10 -10.65
CA TRP A 106 -9.14 -0.41 -10.72
C TRP A 106 -10.04 -0.75 -9.54
N HIS A 107 -10.05 -2.01 -9.10
CA HIS A 107 -10.83 -2.43 -7.96
C HIS A 107 -10.43 -1.65 -6.69
N TYR A 108 -9.14 -1.63 -6.37
CA TYR A 108 -8.67 -0.95 -5.16
C TYR A 108 -8.68 0.57 -5.29
N ALA A 109 -8.53 1.10 -6.50
CA ALA A 109 -8.75 2.52 -6.74
C ALA A 109 -10.18 2.92 -6.37
N THR A 110 -11.15 2.07 -6.70
CA THR A 110 -12.56 2.28 -6.35
C THR A 110 -12.79 2.14 -4.85
N VAL A 111 -12.24 1.09 -4.24
CA VAL A 111 -12.32 0.87 -2.78
C VAL A 111 -11.80 2.09 -2.02
N ASN A 112 -10.67 2.64 -2.46
CA ASN A 112 -10.02 3.79 -1.82
C ASN A 112 -10.59 5.14 -2.27
N ARG A 113 -11.57 5.16 -3.18
CA ARG A 113 -12.18 6.38 -3.73
C ARG A 113 -11.17 7.30 -4.41
N VAL A 114 -10.18 6.73 -5.07
CA VAL A 114 -9.15 7.47 -5.81
C VAL A 114 -9.13 7.10 -7.31
N ALA A 115 -10.20 6.49 -7.82
CA ALA A 115 -10.26 6.08 -9.22
C ALA A 115 -10.02 7.25 -10.17
N ASN A 116 -10.62 8.42 -9.90
CA ASN A 116 -10.44 9.59 -10.75
C ASN A 116 -9.01 10.13 -10.70
N VAL A 117 -8.36 10.05 -9.54
CA VAL A 117 -6.96 10.45 -9.37
C VAL A 117 -6.03 9.52 -10.13
N MET A 118 -6.27 8.21 -10.02
CA MET A 118 -5.39 7.20 -10.63
C MET A 118 -5.60 7.04 -12.13
N ARG A 119 -6.79 7.36 -12.66
CA ARG A 119 -7.15 7.12 -14.07
C ARG A 119 -6.08 7.55 -15.07
N PRO A 120 -5.60 8.82 -15.08
CA PRO A 120 -4.61 9.23 -16.08
C PRO A 120 -3.30 8.45 -15.98
N TYR A 121 -2.91 8.07 -14.78
CA TYR A 121 -1.69 7.30 -14.56
C TYR A 121 -1.86 5.84 -14.98
N LEU A 122 -3.02 5.24 -14.72
CA LEU A 122 -3.32 3.87 -15.17
C LEU A 122 -3.37 3.80 -16.69
N GLU A 123 -3.97 4.78 -17.33
CA GLU A 123 -4.00 4.85 -18.80
C GLU A 123 -2.59 5.04 -19.38
N SER A 124 -1.77 5.82 -18.72
CA SER A 124 -0.39 6.07 -19.16
C SER A 124 0.49 4.83 -19.06
N VAL A 125 0.33 4.03 -18.01
CA VAL A 125 1.23 2.90 -17.75
C VAL A 125 1.06 1.76 -18.76
N ILE A 126 -0.12 1.64 -19.37
CA ILE A 126 -0.40 0.62 -20.39
C ILE A 126 -0.11 1.09 -21.82
N ALA A 127 0.20 2.36 -21.99
CA ALA A 127 0.46 2.95 -23.29
C ALA A 127 1.81 2.52 -23.88
#